data_4c3ec502e39bce46cf7a4046e92a1d2a
#
_entry.id   4c3ec502e39bce46cf7a4046e92a1d2a
#
_cell.length_a   1.000
_cell.length_b   1.000
_cell.length_c   1.000
_cell.angle_alpha   90.00
_cell.angle_beta   90.00
_cell.angle_gamma   90.00
#
_symmetry.space_group_name_H-M   'P 1'
#
loop_
_entity.id
_entity.type
_entity.pdbx_description
1 polymer ?
#
loop_
_entity_poly.entity_id
_entity_poly.type
_entity_poly.pdbx_seq_one_letter_code
_entity_poly.pdbx_strand_id
1 'polypeptide(L)'
;MKEYLERTYRKNMKSSDLIYFRVSIQESDLYIGALKDISEKAITSLKKHRQSIIDYISHDPLFKSSLSPVPVTNDMSPLVRDMTEAGYLAGVGPMASVAGAIAEYVACDLLP
;
A
#
# COMPACT_ATOMS: atom_id res chain seq x y z
N MET A 1 -10.42 -15.06 3.97
CA MET A 1 -11.45 -14.96 2.93
C MET A 1 -11.33 -16.04 1.88
N LYS A 2 -10.14 -16.26 1.32
CA LYS A 2 -9.90 -17.31 0.33
C LYS A 2 -10.22 -18.70 0.87
N GLU A 3 -9.78 -19.03 2.07
CA GLU A 3 -10.07 -20.31 2.73
C GLU A 3 -11.57 -20.51 2.99
N TYR A 4 -12.27 -19.43 3.36
CA TYR A 4 -13.71 -19.49 3.60
C TYR A 4 -14.47 -19.82 2.32
N LEU A 5 -14.12 -19.21 1.20
CA LEU A 5 -14.71 -19.48 -0.11
C LEU A 5 -14.46 -20.91 -0.55
N GLU A 6 -13.25 -21.45 -0.38
CA GLU A 6 -12.91 -22.83 -0.72
C GLU A 6 -13.72 -23.83 0.12
N ARG A 7 -13.87 -23.58 1.42
CA ARG A 7 -14.69 -24.44 2.30
C ARG A 7 -16.15 -24.43 1.91
N THR A 8 -16.68 -23.26 1.52
CA THR A 8 -18.07 -23.13 1.09
C THR A 8 -18.34 -23.94 -0.17
N TYR A 9 -17.43 -23.89 -1.15
CA TYR A 9 -17.54 -24.67 -2.38
C TYR A 9 -17.47 -26.17 -2.12
N ARG A 10 -16.59 -26.62 -1.27
CA ARG A 10 -16.45 -28.05 -0.94
C ARG A 10 -17.67 -28.64 -0.28
N LYS A 11 -18.40 -27.85 0.54
CA LYS A 11 -19.56 -28.35 1.29
C LYS A 11 -20.83 -28.47 0.47
N ASN A 12 -21.02 -27.66 -0.57
CA ASN A 12 -22.32 -27.49 -1.24
C ASN A 12 -22.27 -27.62 -2.76
N MET A 13 -21.36 -28.42 -3.31
CA MET A 13 -21.16 -28.53 -4.75
C MET A 13 -22.30 -29.30 -5.44
N LYS A 14 -23.14 -28.57 -6.17
CA LYS A 14 -24.16 -29.11 -7.07
C LYS A 14 -23.72 -28.92 -8.52
N SER A 15 -24.38 -29.60 -9.49
CA SER A 15 -24.02 -29.49 -10.91
C SER A 15 -24.14 -28.06 -11.45
N SER A 16 -25.11 -27.26 -10.99
CA SER A 16 -25.23 -25.84 -11.32
C SER A 16 -24.06 -25.03 -10.76
N ASP A 17 -23.54 -25.39 -9.60
CA ASP A 17 -22.40 -24.75 -8.97
C ASP A 17 -21.10 -25.02 -9.73
N LEU A 18 -20.98 -26.18 -10.38
CA LEU A 18 -19.81 -26.51 -11.22
C LEU A 18 -19.72 -25.60 -12.44
N ILE A 19 -20.84 -25.28 -13.09
CA ILE A 19 -20.86 -24.37 -14.23
C ILE A 19 -20.47 -22.97 -13.77
N TYR A 20 -21.03 -22.51 -12.67
CA TYR A 20 -20.69 -21.21 -12.07
C TYR A 20 -19.22 -21.15 -11.70
N PHE A 21 -18.67 -22.21 -11.12
CA PHE A 21 -17.27 -22.30 -10.74
C PHE A 21 -16.33 -22.18 -11.95
N ARG A 22 -16.65 -22.82 -13.09
CA ARG A 22 -15.86 -22.70 -14.32
C ARG A 22 -15.85 -21.29 -14.87
N VAL A 23 -16.98 -20.63 -14.89
CA VAL A 23 -17.09 -19.21 -15.31
C VAL A 23 -16.24 -18.33 -14.37
N SER A 24 -16.29 -18.57 -13.07
CA SER A 24 -15.52 -17.86 -12.09
C SER A 24 -14.01 -18.05 -12.28
N ILE A 25 -13.56 -19.24 -12.69
CA ILE A 25 -12.14 -19.49 -12.99
C ILE A 25 -11.69 -18.67 -14.20
N GLN A 26 -12.47 -18.63 -15.28
CA GLN A 26 -12.14 -17.84 -16.46
C GLN A 26 -12.04 -16.34 -16.14
N GLU A 27 -12.98 -15.81 -15.37
CA GLU A 27 -12.92 -14.43 -14.91
C GLU A 27 -11.69 -14.20 -14.03
N SER A 28 -11.35 -15.14 -13.16
CA SER A 28 -10.18 -15.05 -12.29
C SER A 28 -8.88 -14.98 -13.08
N ASP A 29 -8.75 -15.70 -14.19
CA ASP A 29 -7.56 -15.62 -15.05
C ASP A 29 -7.38 -14.24 -15.64
N LEU A 30 -8.47 -13.57 -16.06
CA LEU A 30 -8.43 -12.21 -16.54
C LEU A 30 -8.03 -11.23 -15.43
N TYR A 31 -8.58 -11.40 -14.23
CA TYR A 31 -8.22 -10.58 -13.08
C TYR A 31 -6.77 -10.79 -12.64
N ILE A 32 -6.26 -12.00 -12.69
CA ILE A 32 -4.86 -12.29 -12.35
C ILE A 32 -3.91 -11.55 -13.29
N GLY A 33 -4.18 -11.51 -14.58
CA GLY A 33 -3.38 -10.75 -15.53
C GLY A 33 -3.39 -9.26 -15.24
N ALA A 34 -4.56 -8.69 -14.94
CA ALA A 34 -4.69 -7.28 -14.56
C ALA A 34 -4.01 -6.98 -13.24
N LEU A 35 -4.14 -7.86 -12.25
CA LEU A 35 -3.49 -7.71 -10.94
C LEU A 35 -1.97 -7.77 -11.04
N LYS A 36 -1.42 -8.58 -11.94
CA LYS A 36 0.02 -8.65 -12.16
C LYS A 36 0.57 -7.32 -12.65
N ASP A 37 -0.11 -6.67 -13.61
CA ASP A 37 0.29 -5.35 -14.12
C ASP A 37 0.19 -4.28 -13.00
N ILE A 38 -0.89 -4.28 -12.24
CA ILE A 38 -1.07 -3.38 -11.10
C ILE A 38 0.02 -3.61 -10.05
N SER A 39 0.37 -4.88 -9.79
CA SER A 39 1.41 -5.23 -8.81
C SER A 39 2.78 -4.71 -9.22
N GLU A 40 3.14 -4.79 -10.48
CA GLU A 40 4.40 -4.24 -10.99
C GLU A 40 4.45 -2.72 -10.82
N LYS A 41 3.36 -2.02 -11.16
CA LYS A 41 3.24 -0.58 -10.95
C LYS A 41 3.30 -0.21 -9.48
N ALA A 42 2.64 -0.99 -8.62
CA ALA A 42 2.65 -0.78 -7.18
C ALA A 42 4.05 -0.93 -6.58
N ILE A 43 4.80 -1.94 -7.02
CA ILE A 43 6.18 -2.15 -6.56
C ILE A 43 7.07 -0.98 -6.98
N THR A 44 6.95 -0.51 -8.21
CA THR A 44 7.70 0.64 -8.70
C THR A 44 7.38 1.90 -7.89
N SER A 45 6.11 2.15 -7.66
CA SER A 45 5.64 3.28 -6.84
C SER A 45 6.14 3.18 -5.40
N LEU A 46 6.02 1.99 -4.80
CA LEU A 46 6.48 1.72 -3.44
C LEU A 46 7.98 2.02 -3.30
N LYS A 47 8.79 1.55 -4.23
CA LYS A 47 10.25 1.79 -4.22
C LYS A 47 10.57 3.27 -4.33
N LYS A 48 9.86 4.00 -5.19
CA LYS A 48 10.04 5.44 -5.36
C LYS A 48 9.76 6.20 -4.06
N HIS A 49 8.63 5.94 -3.43
CA HIS A 49 8.25 6.63 -2.20
C HIS A 49 9.13 6.23 -1.01
N ARG A 50 9.47 4.95 -0.92
CA ARG A 50 10.39 4.47 0.10
C ARG A 50 11.75 5.13 -0.03
N GLN A 51 12.26 5.28 -1.26
CA GLN A 51 13.54 5.93 -1.52
C GLN A 51 13.52 7.40 -1.11
N SER A 52 12.42 8.09 -1.33
CA SER A 52 12.24 9.49 -0.90
C SER A 52 12.44 9.63 0.62
N ILE A 53 11.90 8.69 1.40
CA ILE A 53 12.06 8.69 2.85
C ILE A 53 13.51 8.37 3.23
N ILE A 54 14.10 7.36 2.61
CA ILE A 54 15.49 6.95 2.86
C ILE A 54 16.44 8.11 2.58
N ASP A 55 16.26 8.82 1.48
CA ASP A 55 17.08 9.97 1.10
C ASP A 55 16.97 11.09 2.15
N TYR A 56 15.77 11.36 2.61
CA TYR A 56 15.58 12.37 3.65
C TYR A 56 16.25 11.98 4.97
N ILE A 57 16.12 10.71 5.36
CA ILE A 57 16.76 10.19 6.58
C ILE A 57 18.27 10.31 6.52
N SER A 58 18.88 10.16 5.33
CA SER A 58 20.33 10.35 5.19
C SER A 58 20.77 11.79 5.41
N HIS A 59 19.89 12.78 5.17
CA HIS A 59 20.15 14.19 5.51
C HIS A 59 19.85 14.51 6.96
N ASP A 60 18.82 13.89 7.52
CA ASP A 60 18.36 14.13 8.89
C ASP A 60 18.05 12.81 9.59
N PRO A 61 19.04 12.16 10.19
CA PRO A 61 18.83 10.86 10.86
C PRO A 61 17.82 10.91 12.00
N LEU A 62 17.61 12.07 12.64
CA LEU A 62 16.63 12.22 13.71
C LEU A 62 15.20 12.02 13.22
N PHE A 63 14.95 12.25 11.93
CA PHE A 63 13.64 11.99 11.32
C PHE A 63 13.18 10.55 11.55
N LYS A 64 14.10 9.59 11.44
CA LYS A 64 13.79 8.16 11.64
C LYS A 64 13.53 7.81 13.09
N SER A 65 14.28 8.38 14.02
CA SER A 65 14.30 7.94 15.42
C SER A 65 13.46 8.80 16.36
N SER A 66 13.06 10.00 15.93
CA SER A 66 12.33 10.92 16.81
C SER A 66 10.95 10.37 17.17
N LEU A 67 10.63 10.39 18.46
CA LEU A 67 9.30 10.07 18.98
C LEU A 67 8.44 11.33 19.15
N SER A 68 9.03 12.50 18.94
CA SER A 68 8.38 13.79 19.02
C SER A 68 8.29 14.44 17.65
N PRO A 69 7.35 15.38 17.44
CA PRO A 69 7.26 16.12 16.17
C PRO A 69 8.58 16.78 15.78
N VAL A 70 8.86 16.76 14.49
CA VAL A 70 10.01 17.45 13.90
C VAL A 70 9.52 18.60 13.02
N PRO A 71 10.32 19.66 12.82
CA PRO A 71 9.88 20.79 11.99
C PRO A 71 9.84 20.40 10.50
N VAL A 72 8.91 21.01 9.77
CA VAL A 72 8.88 20.94 8.30
C VAL A 72 10.01 21.78 7.74
N THR A 73 10.74 21.24 6.78
CA THR A 73 11.83 21.93 6.08
C THR A 73 11.54 22.03 4.58
N ASN A 74 12.25 22.94 3.89
CA ASN A 74 12.00 23.19 2.47
C ASN A 74 12.48 22.06 1.54
N ASP A 75 13.37 21.21 2.02
CA ASP A 75 13.92 20.08 1.25
C ASP A 75 13.11 18.79 1.40
N MET A 76 12.03 18.83 2.12
CA MET A 76 11.11 17.69 2.25
C MET A 76 10.31 17.46 0.97
N SER A 77 10.27 16.20 0.49
CA SER A 77 9.33 15.79 -0.55
C SER A 77 7.88 15.91 -0.02
N PRO A 78 6.86 15.91 -0.90
CA PRO A 78 5.48 15.96 -0.45
C PRO A 78 5.13 14.85 0.55
N LEU A 79 5.59 13.62 0.31
CA LEU A 79 5.37 12.48 1.20
C LEU A 79 5.99 12.73 2.59
N VAL A 80 7.26 13.12 2.62
CA VAL A 80 7.99 13.38 3.87
C VAL A 80 7.32 14.52 4.64
N ARG A 81 6.88 15.56 3.93
CA ARG A 81 6.16 16.68 4.54
C ARG A 81 4.84 16.23 5.17
N ASP A 82 4.07 15.41 4.47
CA ASP A 82 2.79 14.89 4.98
C ASP A 82 3.00 14.06 6.24
N MET A 83 4.05 13.24 6.27
CA MET A 83 4.42 12.48 7.47
C MET A 83 4.79 13.40 8.64
N THR A 84 5.53 14.47 8.35
CA THR A 84 5.95 15.45 9.35
C THR A 84 4.75 16.20 9.92
N GLU A 85 3.85 16.65 9.07
CA GLU A 85 2.62 17.35 9.48
C GLU A 85 1.69 16.44 10.28
N ALA A 86 1.53 15.19 9.86
CA ALA A 86 0.73 14.20 10.58
C ALA A 86 1.29 13.96 11.98
N GLY A 87 2.61 13.84 12.10
CA GLY A 87 3.27 13.68 13.38
C GLY A 87 3.04 14.89 14.30
N TYR A 88 3.13 16.08 13.74
CA TYR A 88 2.87 17.31 14.49
C TYR A 88 1.44 17.36 15.04
N LEU A 89 0.44 17.01 14.20
CA LEU A 89 -0.95 17.03 14.62
C LEU A 89 -1.25 15.99 15.71
N ALA A 90 -0.59 14.83 15.66
CA ALA A 90 -0.77 13.76 16.63
C ALA A 90 0.16 13.85 17.84
N GLY A 91 1.12 14.76 17.84
CA GLY A 91 2.10 14.92 18.92
C GLY A 91 3.13 13.79 18.96
N VAL A 92 3.44 13.18 17.81
CA VAL A 92 4.38 12.05 17.69
C VAL A 92 5.40 12.30 16.60
N GLY A 93 6.42 11.45 16.51
CA GLY A 93 7.41 11.53 15.44
C GLY A 93 6.84 11.20 14.07
N PRO A 94 7.51 11.62 12.99
CA PRO A 94 7.00 11.50 11.64
C PRO A 94 6.89 10.04 11.16
N MET A 95 7.71 9.13 11.66
CA MET A 95 7.68 7.72 11.25
C MET A 95 6.44 6.97 11.74
N ALA A 96 5.68 7.53 12.69
CA ALA A 96 4.44 6.90 13.18
C ALA A 96 3.40 6.73 12.08
N SER A 97 3.41 7.58 11.05
CA SER A 97 2.46 7.53 9.93
C SER A 97 3.02 6.91 8.66
N VAL A 98 4.22 6.32 8.70
CA VAL A 98 4.93 5.89 7.49
C VAL A 98 4.15 4.91 6.64
N ALA A 99 3.54 3.90 7.24
CA ALA A 99 2.81 2.87 6.50
C ALA A 99 1.58 3.46 5.78
N GLY A 100 0.80 4.28 6.48
CA GLY A 100 -0.38 4.93 5.91
C GLY A 100 -0.02 5.94 4.83
N ALA A 101 1.03 6.72 5.02
CA ALA A 101 1.49 7.70 4.05
C ALA A 101 1.97 7.04 2.76
N ILE A 102 2.79 5.99 2.86
CA ILE A 102 3.24 5.22 1.69
C ILE A 102 2.04 4.62 0.96
N ALA A 103 1.12 3.98 1.69
CA ALA A 103 -0.06 3.36 1.11
C ALA A 103 -0.92 4.38 0.34
N GLU A 104 -1.11 5.56 0.87
CA GLU A 104 -1.86 6.64 0.22
C GLU A 104 -1.18 7.09 -1.08
N TYR A 105 0.11 7.33 -1.05
CA TYR A 105 0.86 7.78 -2.23
C TYR A 105 0.93 6.71 -3.31
N VAL A 106 1.10 5.44 -2.92
CA VAL A 106 1.05 4.32 -3.87
C VAL A 106 -0.34 4.22 -4.49
N ALA A 107 -1.40 4.33 -3.69
CA ALA A 107 -2.77 4.28 -4.20
C ALA A 107 -3.02 5.41 -5.21
N CYS A 108 -2.56 6.63 -4.93
CA CYS A 108 -2.68 7.76 -5.85
C CYS A 108 -1.94 7.51 -7.17
N ASP A 109 -0.75 6.92 -7.12
CA ASP A 109 0.01 6.59 -8.33
C ASP A 109 -0.67 5.53 -9.20
N LEU A 110 -1.48 4.66 -8.59
CA LEU A 110 -2.20 3.59 -9.30
C LEU A 110 -3.54 4.06 -9.89
N LEU A 111 -4.04 5.22 -9.50
CA LEU A 111 -5.27 5.77 -10.06
C LEU A 111 -5.04 6.20 -11.51
N PRO A 112 -6.04 5.94 -12.40
CA PRO A 112 -5.95 6.33 -13.81
C PRO A 112 -5.97 7.85 -13.99
#